data_43a08fa33046442b24cc6bebf03229cb
#
_entry.id   43a08fa33046442b24cc6bebf03229cb
#
_cell.length_a   1.000
_cell.length_b   1.000
_cell.length_c   1.000
_cell.angle_alpha   90.00
_cell.angle_beta   90.00
_cell.angle_gamma   90.00
#
_symmetry.space_group_name_H-M   'P 1'
#
loop_
_entity.id
_entity.type
_entity.pdbx_description
1 polymer ?
#
loop_
_entity_poly.entity_id
_entity_poly.type
_entity_poly.pdbx_seq_one_letter_code
_entity_poly.pdbx_strand_id
1 'polypeptide(L)'
;MFQKKRNTFHGGVHPYEGKELSKDKPIVKAQPGNLLYYAVSQHIGAPAVPIVQKGDHVKAGQKIAEAGGFVSAPVYASVSGTVKGIEKKVSAAGSPVDCIVVENDGLYEKETFEECPHWEKLDADTIRNKIKEAGIVGMGGAGFPTHVKVSPKDPSAIDHILVNGAECEPYLTSDYRRMLEDPEKVIGGLKIMLHMFPKAKGIICIEDNKPDCIAKFRELVLPEDNIEVLELKTKYPQGAERMLIYAATGRKVNSSMLPADAGCIVDNIDTVTAIYQACLFYTSDAAD
;
A
#
# COMPACT_ATOMS: atom_id res chain seq x y z
N MET A 1 -20.08 29.03 7.87
CA MET A 1 -20.86 28.36 6.79
C MET A 1 -20.25 26.96 6.65
N PHE A 2 -20.89 25.92 7.19
CA PHE A 2 -20.38 24.55 7.11
C PHE A 2 -20.42 24.12 5.63
N GLN A 3 -19.27 23.95 4.98
CA GLN A 3 -19.23 23.30 3.68
C GLN A 3 -19.74 21.88 3.84
N LYS A 4 -20.88 21.58 3.20
CA LYS A 4 -21.47 20.24 3.17
C LYS A 4 -20.40 19.31 2.59
N LYS A 5 -19.85 18.39 3.39
CA LYS A 5 -18.87 17.39 2.92
C LYS A 5 -19.43 16.70 1.67
N ARG A 6 -18.67 16.75 0.58
CA ARG A 6 -19.13 16.22 -0.71
C ARG A 6 -18.75 14.76 -0.83
N ASN A 7 -19.24 13.88 -0.08
CA ASN A 7 -18.92 12.42 -0.05
C ASN A 7 -18.85 11.72 -1.42
N THR A 8 -18.67 12.47 -2.50
CA THR A 8 -18.61 11.97 -3.87
C THR A 8 -18.14 13.07 -4.86
N PHE A 9 -17.84 12.68 -6.09
CA PHE A 9 -17.54 13.55 -7.22
C PHE A 9 -18.72 13.61 -8.21
N HIS A 10 -18.68 14.53 -9.19
CA HIS A 10 -19.69 14.62 -10.25
C HIS A 10 -19.38 13.65 -11.38
N GLY A 11 -20.37 12.89 -11.85
CA GLY A 11 -20.21 11.85 -12.89
C GLY A 11 -19.92 10.46 -12.28
N GLY A 12 -19.24 9.62 -13.04
CA GLY A 12 -18.99 8.22 -12.71
C GLY A 12 -20.10 7.30 -13.21
N VAL A 13 -19.92 6.00 -12.99
CA VAL A 13 -20.84 4.93 -13.40
C VAL A 13 -21.11 3.98 -12.24
N HIS A 14 -22.19 3.21 -12.33
CA HIS A 14 -22.56 2.19 -11.35
C HIS A 14 -22.50 0.81 -12.02
N PRO A 15 -21.32 0.18 -12.12
CA PRO A 15 -21.20 -1.17 -12.66
C PRO A 15 -21.83 -2.19 -11.71
N TYR A 16 -22.07 -3.41 -12.20
CA TYR A 16 -22.34 -4.55 -11.35
C TYR A 16 -21.12 -4.83 -10.47
N GLU A 17 -21.30 -4.89 -9.17
CA GLU A 17 -20.17 -4.93 -8.23
C GLU A 17 -19.52 -6.31 -8.12
N GLY A 18 -20.30 -7.40 -8.15
CA GLY A 18 -19.82 -8.78 -8.07
C GLY A 18 -19.09 -9.17 -6.78
N LYS A 19 -19.15 -8.31 -5.74
CA LYS A 19 -18.41 -8.51 -4.49
C LYS A 19 -18.98 -9.67 -3.63
N GLU A 20 -20.22 -10.04 -3.82
CA GLU A 20 -20.86 -11.21 -3.18
C GLU A 20 -20.15 -12.54 -3.45
N LEU A 21 -19.33 -12.61 -4.50
CA LEU A 21 -18.58 -13.82 -4.84
C LEU A 21 -17.44 -14.14 -3.85
N SER A 22 -16.89 -13.11 -3.20
CA SER A 22 -15.67 -13.24 -2.37
C SER A 22 -15.70 -12.48 -1.04
N LYS A 23 -16.58 -11.50 -0.86
CA LYS A 23 -16.59 -10.62 0.34
C LYS A 23 -16.66 -11.37 1.68
N ASP A 24 -17.33 -12.53 1.71
CA ASP A 24 -17.52 -13.32 2.93
C ASP A 24 -16.42 -14.39 3.14
N LYS A 25 -15.42 -14.43 2.23
CA LYS A 25 -14.28 -15.35 2.34
C LYS A 25 -13.12 -14.66 3.05
N PRO A 26 -12.57 -15.27 4.12
CA PRO A 26 -11.43 -14.69 4.82
C PRO A 26 -10.17 -14.68 3.95
N ILE A 27 -9.21 -13.83 4.30
CA ILE A 27 -7.86 -13.89 3.74
C ILE A 27 -7.22 -15.22 4.11
N VAL A 28 -6.65 -15.92 3.14
CA VAL A 28 -5.96 -17.19 3.35
C VAL A 28 -4.53 -17.09 2.86
N LYS A 29 -3.61 -17.75 3.58
CA LYS A 29 -2.20 -17.82 3.18
C LYS A 29 -2.07 -18.64 1.92
N ALA A 30 -1.47 -18.07 0.87
CA ALA A 30 -1.20 -18.79 -0.37
C ALA A 30 -0.15 -19.89 -0.13
N GLN A 31 -0.32 -21.02 -0.83
CA GLN A 31 0.69 -22.06 -0.87
C GLN A 31 1.58 -21.81 -2.10
N PRO A 32 2.86 -21.43 -1.92
CA PRO A 32 3.74 -21.18 -3.04
C PRO A 32 4.07 -22.46 -3.81
N GLY A 33 4.25 -22.34 -5.13
CA GLY A 33 4.71 -23.44 -5.98
C GLY A 33 6.21 -23.74 -5.82
N ASN A 34 6.72 -24.68 -6.64
CA ASN A 34 8.12 -25.07 -6.60
C ASN A 34 9.07 -24.00 -7.19
N LEU A 35 8.58 -23.20 -8.14
CA LEU A 35 9.36 -22.11 -8.75
C LEU A 35 8.60 -20.79 -8.56
N LEU A 36 9.31 -19.79 -8.05
CA LEU A 36 8.80 -18.44 -7.91
C LEU A 36 9.56 -17.50 -8.83
N TYR A 37 8.85 -16.55 -9.42
CA TYR A 37 9.37 -15.59 -10.38
C TYR A 37 9.18 -14.18 -9.83
N TYR A 38 10.28 -13.54 -9.46
CA TYR A 38 10.28 -12.18 -8.91
C TYR A 38 10.66 -11.19 -10.02
N ALA A 39 9.66 -10.53 -10.58
CA ALA A 39 9.90 -9.52 -11.61
C ALA A 39 10.67 -8.34 -11.01
N VAL A 40 11.75 -7.92 -11.69
CA VAL A 40 12.52 -6.75 -11.25
C VAL A 40 11.80 -5.43 -11.56
N SER A 41 10.74 -5.47 -12.37
CA SER A 41 9.87 -4.34 -12.70
C SER A 41 8.46 -4.57 -12.18
N GLN A 42 8.27 -4.41 -10.86
CA GLN A 42 6.97 -4.55 -10.18
C GLN A 42 6.30 -3.19 -9.88
N HIS A 43 6.93 -2.08 -10.25
CA HIS A 43 6.55 -0.73 -9.87
C HIS A 43 6.86 0.26 -11.01
N ILE A 44 6.31 1.46 -10.92
CA ILE A 44 6.67 2.57 -11.81
C ILE A 44 8.08 3.07 -11.47
N GLY A 45 8.83 3.43 -12.50
CA GLY A 45 10.19 3.96 -12.39
C GLY A 45 11.25 3.00 -12.90
N ALA A 46 12.48 3.14 -12.41
CA ALA A 46 13.57 2.29 -12.81
C ALA A 46 13.39 0.86 -12.26
N PRO A 47 13.58 -0.20 -13.07
CA PRO A 47 13.58 -1.57 -12.57
C PRO A 47 14.59 -1.76 -11.44
N ALA A 48 14.31 -2.67 -10.53
CA ALA A 48 15.26 -3.09 -9.51
C ALA A 48 16.45 -3.82 -10.15
N VAL A 49 17.61 -3.77 -9.51
CA VAL A 49 18.86 -4.41 -9.97
C VAL A 49 19.11 -5.66 -9.13
N PRO A 50 19.13 -6.86 -9.73
CA PRO A 50 19.44 -8.08 -9.01
C PRO A 50 20.79 -8.02 -8.29
N ILE A 51 20.82 -8.48 -7.02
CA ILE A 51 22.02 -8.57 -6.19
C ILE A 51 22.38 -10.02 -5.86
N VAL A 52 21.64 -10.98 -6.43
CA VAL A 52 21.87 -12.41 -6.28
C VAL A 52 22.22 -13.05 -7.63
N GLN A 53 22.92 -14.16 -7.59
CA GLN A 53 23.32 -14.92 -8.76
C GLN A 53 22.84 -16.37 -8.70
N LYS A 54 22.91 -17.07 -9.84
CA LYS A 54 22.55 -18.49 -9.92
C LYS A 54 23.37 -19.33 -8.94
N GLY A 55 22.67 -20.11 -8.14
CA GLY A 55 23.24 -21.00 -7.12
C GLY A 55 23.22 -20.40 -5.71
N ASP A 56 22.94 -19.10 -5.53
CA ASP A 56 22.80 -18.52 -4.20
C ASP A 56 21.59 -19.12 -3.48
N HIS A 57 21.74 -19.37 -2.19
CA HIS A 57 20.60 -19.68 -1.30
C HIS A 57 20.07 -18.40 -0.70
N VAL A 58 18.76 -18.24 -0.71
CA VAL A 58 18.05 -17.06 -0.17
C VAL A 58 17.03 -17.48 0.88
N LYS A 59 16.74 -16.57 1.82
CA LYS A 59 15.70 -16.75 2.87
C LYS A 59 14.44 -15.98 2.52
N ALA A 60 13.32 -16.38 3.07
CA ALA A 60 12.10 -15.58 3.00
C ALA A 60 12.31 -14.23 3.71
N GLY A 61 11.96 -13.14 3.03
CA GLY A 61 12.24 -11.78 3.50
C GLY A 61 13.63 -11.24 3.14
N GLN A 62 14.50 -12.05 2.54
CA GLN A 62 15.82 -11.57 2.10
C GLN A 62 15.69 -10.70 0.85
N LYS A 63 16.39 -9.55 0.84
CA LYS A 63 16.51 -8.69 -0.34
C LYS A 63 17.27 -9.41 -1.45
N ILE A 64 16.67 -9.49 -2.64
CA ILE A 64 17.24 -10.15 -3.83
C ILE A 64 17.48 -9.19 -4.99
N ALA A 65 16.92 -7.98 -4.92
CA ALA A 65 17.27 -6.90 -5.84
C ALA A 65 17.22 -5.55 -5.13
N GLU A 66 18.14 -4.65 -5.46
CA GLU A 66 18.22 -3.28 -4.97
C GLU A 66 17.39 -2.33 -5.85
N ALA A 67 16.97 -1.20 -5.28
CA ALA A 67 16.31 -0.16 -6.06
C ALA A 67 17.25 0.39 -7.14
N GLY A 68 16.80 0.44 -8.40
CA GLY A 68 17.58 0.90 -9.56
C GLY A 68 17.67 2.43 -9.71
N GLY A 69 17.05 3.19 -8.79
CA GLY A 69 17.05 4.66 -8.82
C GLY A 69 16.19 5.27 -7.71
N PHE A 70 15.98 6.58 -7.76
CA PHE A 70 15.15 7.27 -6.76
C PHE A 70 13.68 6.81 -6.82
N VAL A 71 13.10 6.75 -8.02
CA VAL A 71 11.77 6.15 -8.24
C VAL A 71 11.97 4.68 -8.58
N SER A 72 12.12 3.87 -7.58
CA SER A 72 12.33 2.42 -7.65
C SER A 72 12.12 1.83 -6.25
N ALA A 73 12.02 0.51 -6.16
CA ALA A 73 11.91 -0.20 -4.89
C ALA A 73 12.72 -1.51 -4.94
N PRO A 74 13.32 -1.95 -3.83
CA PRO A 74 13.95 -3.26 -3.73
C PRO A 74 12.93 -4.39 -3.86
N VAL A 75 13.41 -5.59 -4.22
CA VAL A 75 12.59 -6.80 -4.32
C VAL A 75 13.11 -7.84 -3.32
N TYR A 76 12.19 -8.54 -2.69
CA TYR A 76 12.44 -9.52 -1.63
C TYR A 76 11.94 -10.92 -2.02
N ALA A 77 12.63 -11.95 -1.55
CA ALA A 77 12.17 -13.33 -1.69
C ALA A 77 11.04 -13.62 -0.71
N SER A 78 9.95 -14.23 -1.17
CA SER A 78 8.82 -14.65 -0.33
C SER A 78 8.94 -16.09 0.18
N VAL A 79 9.97 -16.82 -0.25
CA VAL A 79 10.29 -18.19 0.19
C VAL A 79 11.78 -18.32 0.40
N SER A 80 12.21 -19.35 1.15
CA SER A 80 13.60 -19.80 1.12
C SER A 80 13.84 -20.73 -0.06
N GLY A 81 15.09 -20.77 -0.57
CA GLY A 81 15.40 -21.63 -1.68
C GLY A 81 16.64 -21.20 -2.47
N THR A 82 16.82 -21.80 -3.64
CA THR A 82 18.00 -21.60 -4.48
C THR A 82 17.67 -20.78 -5.72
N VAL A 83 18.45 -19.74 -5.96
CA VAL A 83 18.37 -18.93 -7.18
C VAL A 83 18.76 -19.75 -8.40
N LYS A 84 17.86 -19.88 -9.36
CA LYS A 84 18.10 -20.64 -10.62
C LYS A 84 18.68 -19.76 -11.73
N GLY A 85 18.57 -18.44 -11.58
CA GLY A 85 19.04 -17.44 -12.55
C GLY A 85 18.00 -16.37 -12.82
N ILE A 86 18.18 -15.65 -13.93
CA ILE A 86 17.24 -14.62 -14.41
C ILE A 86 16.63 -15.09 -15.71
N GLU A 87 15.30 -15.05 -15.81
CA GLU A 87 14.53 -15.42 -16.98
C GLU A 87 13.54 -14.32 -17.37
N LYS A 88 13.22 -14.22 -18.66
CA LYS A 88 12.15 -13.33 -19.11
C LYS A 88 10.78 -13.99 -18.95
N LYS A 89 9.85 -13.30 -18.29
CA LYS A 89 8.44 -13.70 -18.17
C LYS A 89 7.53 -12.56 -18.59
N VAL A 90 6.37 -12.91 -19.07
CA VAL A 90 5.34 -11.90 -19.42
C VAL A 90 4.77 -11.32 -18.13
N SER A 91 4.86 -10.01 -17.98
CA SER A 91 4.28 -9.28 -16.84
C SER A 91 2.76 -9.12 -16.98
N ALA A 92 2.11 -8.66 -15.92
CA ALA A 92 0.68 -8.31 -15.95
C ALA A 92 0.35 -7.22 -17.00
N ALA A 93 1.34 -6.38 -17.38
CA ALA A 93 1.20 -5.39 -18.46
C ALA A 93 1.34 -5.98 -19.88
N GLY A 94 1.52 -7.29 -20.01
CA GLY A 94 1.62 -7.98 -21.30
C GLY A 94 3.01 -7.90 -21.96
N SER A 95 4.02 -7.31 -21.33
CA SER A 95 5.39 -7.22 -21.86
C SER A 95 6.35 -8.13 -21.11
N PRO A 96 7.42 -8.65 -21.80
CA PRO A 96 8.44 -9.43 -21.15
C PRO A 96 9.29 -8.59 -20.19
N VAL A 97 9.47 -9.08 -18.97
CA VAL A 97 10.33 -8.47 -17.94
C VAL A 97 11.32 -9.52 -17.41
N ASP A 98 12.47 -9.07 -16.93
CA ASP A 98 13.41 -9.94 -16.25
C ASP A 98 12.87 -10.32 -14.88
N CYS A 99 12.95 -11.62 -14.55
CA CYS A 99 12.52 -12.18 -13.28
C CYS A 99 13.68 -12.97 -12.66
N ILE A 100 13.94 -12.73 -11.38
CA ILE A 100 14.78 -13.62 -10.57
C ILE A 100 13.96 -14.89 -10.31
N VAL A 101 14.52 -16.05 -10.60
CA VAL A 101 13.85 -17.34 -10.41
C VAL A 101 14.42 -18.02 -9.18
N VAL A 102 13.56 -18.35 -8.22
CA VAL A 102 13.92 -19.08 -7.00
C VAL A 102 13.19 -20.42 -6.97
N GLU A 103 13.93 -21.50 -6.80
CA GLU A 103 13.40 -22.83 -6.53
C GLU A 103 13.16 -22.95 -5.03
N ASN A 104 11.88 -23.05 -4.65
CA ASN A 104 11.42 -23.16 -3.27
C ASN A 104 11.93 -24.48 -2.66
N ASP A 105 12.58 -24.42 -1.52
CA ASP A 105 13.07 -25.60 -0.79
C ASP A 105 12.02 -26.19 0.18
N GLY A 106 10.91 -25.48 0.39
CA GLY A 106 9.83 -25.87 1.30
C GLY A 106 10.19 -25.73 2.79
N LEU A 107 11.36 -25.18 3.13
CA LEU A 107 11.79 -25.00 4.51
C LEU A 107 11.28 -23.69 5.11
N TYR A 108 11.06 -22.67 4.26
CA TYR A 108 10.59 -21.33 4.64
C TYR A 108 11.47 -20.69 5.72
N GLU A 109 12.81 -20.88 5.62
CA GLU A 109 13.74 -20.21 6.49
C GLU A 109 13.60 -18.69 6.32
N LYS A 110 13.36 -17.98 7.43
CA LYS A 110 13.13 -16.53 7.41
C LYS A 110 14.41 -15.74 7.70
N GLU A 111 14.50 -14.57 7.08
CA GLU A 111 15.47 -13.53 7.48
C GLU A 111 15.11 -13.03 8.89
N THR A 112 16.15 -12.61 9.64
CA THR A 112 15.93 -12.05 10.97
C THR A 112 15.74 -10.55 10.86
N PHE A 113 14.65 -10.04 11.44
CA PHE A 113 14.34 -8.61 11.46
C PHE A 113 14.39 -8.08 12.91
N GLU A 114 14.85 -6.83 13.07
CA GLU A 114 14.80 -6.14 14.34
C GLU A 114 13.41 -5.55 14.58
N GLU A 115 12.81 -5.88 15.70
CA GLU A 115 11.57 -5.24 16.14
C GLU A 115 11.83 -3.78 16.54
N CYS A 116 10.90 -2.89 16.17
CA CYS A 116 10.92 -1.49 16.54
C CYS A 116 9.58 -1.09 17.20
N PRO A 117 9.32 -1.56 18.44
CA PRO A 117 8.03 -1.33 19.10
C PRO A 117 7.77 0.15 19.47
N HIS A 118 8.77 1.01 19.35
CA HIS A 118 8.73 2.43 19.71
C HIS A 118 8.96 3.33 18.49
N TRP A 119 8.22 3.09 17.40
CA TRP A 119 8.30 3.87 16.18
C TRP A 119 7.98 5.36 16.41
N GLU A 120 7.24 5.70 17.47
CA GLU A 120 6.89 7.09 17.84
C GLU A 120 8.13 7.92 18.22
N LYS A 121 9.27 7.27 18.50
CA LYS A 121 10.55 7.94 18.77
C LYS A 121 11.38 8.18 17.52
N LEU A 122 10.99 7.61 16.39
CA LEU A 122 11.71 7.78 15.14
C LEU A 122 11.34 9.15 14.52
N ASP A 123 12.32 9.77 13.88
CA ASP A 123 12.05 10.95 13.05
C ASP A 123 11.46 10.55 11.68
N ALA A 124 10.92 11.55 10.98
CA ALA A 124 10.26 11.33 9.69
C ALA A 124 11.21 10.76 8.62
N ASP A 125 12.50 11.09 8.65
CA ASP A 125 13.47 10.61 7.65
C ASP A 125 13.82 9.14 7.91
N THR A 126 13.95 8.74 9.16
CA THR A 126 14.13 7.34 9.55
C THR A 126 12.93 6.50 9.13
N ILE A 127 11.69 6.98 9.34
CA ILE A 127 10.46 6.29 8.90
C ILE A 127 10.44 6.17 7.38
N ARG A 128 10.75 7.25 6.63
CA ARG A 128 10.82 7.19 5.15
C ARG A 128 11.84 6.17 4.68
N ASN A 129 13.00 6.10 5.34
CA ASN A 129 14.03 5.12 5.01
C ASN A 129 13.55 3.68 5.28
N LYS A 130 12.86 3.42 6.40
CA LYS A 130 12.25 2.10 6.66
C LYS A 130 11.25 1.71 5.57
N ILE A 131 10.37 2.62 5.16
CA ILE A 131 9.40 2.41 4.06
C ILE A 131 10.14 2.08 2.74
N LYS A 132 11.22 2.80 2.45
CA LYS A 132 12.06 2.57 1.26
C LYS A 132 12.72 1.21 1.31
N GLU A 133 13.42 0.91 2.41
CA GLU A 133 14.15 -0.35 2.59
C GLU A 133 13.22 -1.57 2.72
N ALA A 134 11.98 -1.40 3.12
CA ALA A 134 10.98 -2.47 3.09
C ALA A 134 10.40 -2.70 1.68
N GLY A 135 10.72 -1.86 0.70
CA GLY A 135 10.29 -2.03 -0.69
C GLY A 135 8.81 -1.74 -0.91
N ILE A 136 8.18 -0.92 -0.05
CA ILE A 136 6.74 -0.68 -0.13
C ILE A 136 6.40 0.15 -1.37
N VAL A 137 5.50 -0.38 -2.17
CA VAL A 137 4.91 0.27 -3.34
C VAL A 137 3.40 0.37 -3.19
N GLY A 138 2.77 1.26 -3.95
CA GLY A 138 1.32 1.44 -3.90
C GLY A 138 0.58 0.18 -4.35
N MET A 139 -0.24 -0.41 -3.48
CA MET A 139 -0.93 -1.68 -3.70
C MET A 139 -2.32 -1.53 -4.33
N GLY A 140 -2.84 -0.30 -4.39
CA GLY A 140 -4.16 -0.01 -5.00
C GLY A 140 -4.10 0.46 -6.46
N GLY A 141 -3.00 0.22 -7.20
CA GLY A 141 -2.90 0.72 -8.56
C GLY A 141 -1.54 0.52 -9.22
N ALA A 142 -0.89 1.62 -9.64
CA ALA A 142 0.27 1.60 -10.52
C ALA A 142 1.60 1.16 -9.86
N GLY A 143 1.61 0.75 -8.60
CA GLY A 143 2.84 0.34 -7.91
C GLY A 143 3.84 1.48 -7.73
N PHE A 144 3.37 2.70 -7.43
CA PHE A 144 4.28 3.83 -7.22
C PHE A 144 5.03 3.67 -5.89
N PRO A 145 6.39 3.83 -5.87
CA PRO A 145 7.17 3.67 -4.63
C PRO A 145 6.70 4.61 -3.53
N THR A 146 6.28 4.04 -2.40
CA THR A 146 5.62 4.79 -1.31
C THR A 146 6.55 5.80 -0.66
N HIS A 147 7.86 5.48 -0.51
CA HIS A 147 8.84 6.41 0.05
C HIS A 147 8.95 7.71 -0.76
N VAL A 148 8.75 7.67 -2.08
CA VAL A 148 8.73 8.86 -2.94
C VAL A 148 7.46 9.68 -2.67
N LYS A 149 6.31 9.01 -2.52
CA LYS A 149 5.03 9.66 -2.22
C LYS A 149 5.07 10.40 -0.88
N VAL A 150 5.67 9.81 0.15
CA VAL A 150 5.80 10.42 1.49
C VAL A 150 7.02 11.35 1.62
N SER A 151 7.65 11.71 0.50
CA SER A 151 8.75 12.68 0.40
C SER A 151 8.37 13.88 -0.49
N PRO A 152 7.29 14.62 -0.18
CA PRO A 152 6.89 15.78 -0.97
C PRO A 152 7.95 16.89 -0.86
N LYS A 153 8.00 17.80 -1.86
CA LYS A 153 8.93 18.94 -1.88
C LYS A 153 8.77 19.85 -0.66
N ASP A 154 7.54 20.06 -0.22
CA ASP A 154 7.20 20.78 1.01
C ASP A 154 6.34 19.91 1.93
N PRO A 155 6.94 19.20 2.90
CA PRO A 155 6.20 18.42 3.87
C PRO A 155 5.24 19.25 4.73
N SER A 156 5.53 20.54 4.92
CA SER A 156 4.71 21.43 5.75
C SER A 156 3.40 21.85 5.09
N ALA A 157 3.28 21.66 3.76
CA ALA A 157 2.07 21.92 3.00
C ALA A 157 1.06 20.76 3.07
N ILE A 158 1.46 19.58 3.56
CA ILE A 158 0.58 18.43 3.69
C ILE A 158 -0.31 18.61 4.93
N ASP A 159 -1.61 18.68 4.69
CA ASP A 159 -2.63 18.85 5.74
C ASP A 159 -3.71 17.75 5.73
N HIS A 160 -3.66 16.82 4.76
CA HIS A 160 -4.55 15.65 4.71
C HIS A 160 -3.80 14.39 4.27
N ILE A 161 -4.04 13.30 5.00
CA ILE A 161 -3.65 11.95 4.62
C ILE A 161 -4.95 11.15 4.40
N LEU A 162 -5.17 10.71 3.16
CA LEU A 162 -6.36 9.98 2.77
C LEU A 162 -6.03 8.50 2.63
N VAL A 163 -6.64 7.65 3.45
CA VAL A 163 -6.55 6.20 3.33
C VAL A 163 -7.69 5.75 2.41
N ASN A 164 -7.32 5.22 1.26
CA ASN A 164 -8.26 4.79 0.22
C ASN A 164 -8.76 3.37 0.48
N GLY A 165 -9.92 3.27 1.09
CA GLY A 165 -10.69 2.04 1.28
C GLY A 165 -11.96 2.00 0.42
N ALA A 166 -12.02 2.79 -0.67
CA ALA A 166 -13.17 2.79 -1.57
C ALA A 166 -13.36 1.43 -2.24
N GLU A 167 -12.27 0.84 -2.78
CA GLU A 167 -12.30 -0.44 -3.50
C GLU A 167 -13.43 -0.47 -4.54
N CYS A 168 -13.43 0.54 -5.43
CA CYS A 168 -14.53 0.77 -6.38
C CYS A 168 -14.51 -0.16 -7.60
N GLU A 169 -13.43 -0.91 -7.83
CA GLU A 169 -13.32 -1.90 -8.91
C GLU A 169 -14.27 -3.07 -8.65
N PRO A 170 -15.04 -3.51 -9.69
CA PRO A 170 -15.85 -4.72 -9.59
C PRO A 170 -15.03 -5.95 -9.19
N TYR A 171 -15.68 -6.84 -8.47
CA TYR A 171 -15.18 -8.15 -7.99
C TYR A 171 -14.08 -8.11 -6.92
N LEU A 172 -13.35 -7.00 -6.75
CA LEU A 172 -12.29 -6.91 -5.74
C LEU A 172 -12.88 -6.78 -4.32
N THR A 173 -12.30 -7.53 -3.37
CA THR A 173 -12.68 -7.54 -1.96
C THR A 173 -11.48 -7.66 -1.01
N SER A 174 -10.26 -7.49 -1.52
CA SER A 174 -9.03 -7.55 -0.72
C SER A 174 -8.97 -6.46 0.35
N ASP A 175 -9.24 -5.21 -0.04
CA ASP A 175 -9.26 -4.08 0.90
C ASP A 175 -10.41 -4.22 1.91
N TYR A 176 -11.58 -4.69 1.47
CA TYR A 176 -12.72 -4.97 2.35
C TYR A 176 -12.35 -5.99 3.42
N ARG A 177 -11.74 -7.12 3.01
CA ARG A 177 -11.30 -8.15 3.96
C ARG A 177 -10.20 -7.65 4.88
N ARG A 178 -9.22 -6.92 4.35
CA ARG A 178 -8.16 -6.30 5.18
C ARG A 178 -8.74 -5.35 6.23
N MET A 179 -9.71 -4.53 5.86
CA MET A 179 -10.40 -3.64 6.80
C MET A 179 -11.15 -4.39 7.91
N LEU A 180 -11.68 -5.58 7.63
CA LEU A 180 -12.39 -6.40 8.63
C LEU A 180 -11.44 -7.22 9.50
N GLU A 181 -10.36 -7.73 8.93
CA GLU A 181 -9.47 -8.69 9.61
C GLU A 181 -8.31 -8.02 10.35
N ASP A 182 -7.76 -6.91 9.82
CA ASP A 182 -6.59 -6.21 10.37
C ASP A 182 -6.81 -4.68 10.53
N PRO A 183 -7.94 -4.18 11.04
CA PRO A 183 -8.22 -2.73 11.07
C PRO A 183 -7.22 -1.95 11.93
N GLU A 184 -6.68 -2.56 12.98
CA GLU A 184 -5.69 -1.96 13.88
C GLU A 184 -4.38 -1.65 13.14
N LYS A 185 -3.99 -2.50 12.19
CA LYS A 185 -2.79 -2.27 11.36
C LYS A 185 -3.00 -1.08 10.42
N VAL A 186 -4.20 -0.93 9.86
CA VAL A 186 -4.57 0.22 9.03
C VAL A 186 -4.47 1.52 9.84
N ILE A 187 -5.05 1.55 11.04
CA ILE A 187 -5.00 2.72 11.93
C ILE A 187 -3.56 2.99 12.36
N GLY A 188 -2.79 1.96 12.71
CA GLY A 188 -1.39 2.07 13.09
C GLY A 188 -0.54 2.68 11.97
N GLY A 189 -0.70 2.23 10.73
CA GLY A 189 -0.01 2.80 9.58
C GLY A 189 -0.41 4.26 9.31
N LEU A 190 -1.69 4.60 9.44
CA LEU A 190 -2.13 5.99 9.34
C LEU A 190 -1.51 6.87 10.44
N LYS A 191 -1.40 6.38 11.67
CA LYS A 191 -0.73 7.09 12.78
C LYS A 191 0.75 7.35 12.48
N ILE A 192 1.45 6.37 11.90
CA ILE A 192 2.84 6.52 11.47
C ILE A 192 2.96 7.62 10.40
N MET A 193 2.05 7.63 9.42
CA MET A 193 2.02 8.67 8.40
C MET A 193 1.72 10.06 9.02
N LEU A 194 0.77 10.15 9.94
CA LEU A 194 0.46 11.40 10.66
C LEU A 194 1.63 11.88 11.52
N HIS A 195 2.43 10.98 12.08
CA HIS A 195 3.65 11.33 12.80
C HIS A 195 4.69 12.00 11.88
N MET A 196 4.80 11.57 10.62
CA MET A 196 5.65 12.25 9.62
C MET A 196 5.10 13.62 9.18
N PHE A 197 3.79 13.83 9.30
CA PHE A 197 3.08 15.04 8.85
C PHE A 197 2.18 15.60 9.97
N PRO A 198 2.75 16.21 11.02
CA PRO A 198 2.02 16.54 12.25
C PRO A 198 0.91 17.59 12.09
N LYS A 199 0.86 18.30 10.95
CA LYS A 199 -0.24 19.22 10.64
C LYS A 199 -1.42 18.53 9.94
N ALA A 200 -1.22 17.30 9.48
CA ALA A 200 -2.21 16.60 8.69
C ALA A 200 -3.32 15.98 9.55
N LYS A 201 -4.50 15.87 8.93
CA LYS A 201 -5.61 15.06 9.42
C LYS A 201 -5.68 13.77 8.61
N GLY A 202 -5.94 12.66 9.28
CA GLY A 202 -6.17 11.37 8.66
C GLY A 202 -7.64 11.20 8.29
N ILE A 203 -7.94 10.75 7.07
CA ILE A 203 -9.29 10.45 6.64
C ILE A 203 -9.32 9.06 6.03
N ILE A 204 -10.03 8.13 6.68
CA ILE A 204 -10.25 6.77 6.15
C ILE A 204 -11.50 6.83 5.28
N CYS A 205 -11.35 6.65 3.99
CA CYS A 205 -12.40 6.83 2.98
C CYS A 205 -12.95 5.47 2.55
N ILE A 206 -14.21 5.18 2.88
CA ILE A 206 -14.86 3.87 2.66
C ILE A 206 -16.19 4.09 1.93
N GLU A 207 -16.50 3.28 0.90
CA GLU A 207 -17.79 3.34 0.21
C GLU A 207 -18.94 2.77 1.05
N ASP A 208 -20.16 3.34 0.88
CA ASP A 208 -21.37 3.01 1.65
C ASP A 208 -21.90 1.58 1.40
N ASN A 209 -21.31 0.83 0.47
CA ASN A 209 -21.54 -0.60 0.30
C ASN A 209 -20.79 -1.49 1.32
N LYS A 210 -20.00 -0.89 2.25
CA LYS A 210 -19.21 -1.56 3.31
C LYS A 210 -19.61 -1.01 4.71
N PRO A 211 -20.90 -1.12 5.11
CA PRO A 211 -21.38 -0.50 6.34
C PRO A 211 -20.75 -1.07 7.61
N ASP A 212 -20.37 -2.32 7.61
CA ASP A 212 -19.69 -3.01 8.69
C ASP A 212 -18.26 -2.48 8.92
N CYS A 213 -17.49 -2.26 7.83
CA CYS A 213 -16.18 -1.60 7.90
C CYS A 213 -16.34 -0.16 8.45
N ILE A 214 -17.31 0.60 7.93
CA ILE A 214 -17.56 1.98 8.37
C ILE A 214 -17.86 2.02 9.87
N ALA A 215 -18.75 1.13 10.37
CA ALA A 215 -19.09 1.05 11.77
C ALA A 215 -17.87 0.70 12.64
N LYS A 216 -17.10 -0.33 12.22
CA LYS A 216 -15.91 -0.79 12.94
C LYS A 216 -14.83 0.30 13.03
N PHE A 217 -14.52 0.97 11.91
CA PHE A 217 -13.52 2.04 11.93
C PHE A 217 -13.98 3.27 12.70
N ARG A 218 -15.26 3.65 12.64
CA ARG A 218 -15.82 4.75 13.46
C ARG A 218 -15.65 4.49 14.96
N GLU A 219 -15.85 3.26 15.41
CA GLU A 219 -15.62 2.86 16.80
C GLU A 219 -14.13 2.95 17.17
N LEU A 220 -13.26 2.38 16.35
CA LEU A 220 -11.82 2.31 16.61
C LEU A 220 -11.12 3.68 16.60
N VAL A 221 -11.63 4.66 15.84
CA VAL A 221 -11.03 6.00 15.79
C VAL A 221 -11.65 6.98 16.79
N LEU A 222 -12.64 6.59 17.60
CA LEU A 222 -13.24 7.47 18.62
C LEU A 222 -12.22 8.14 19.56
N PRO A 223 -11.11 7.48 19.96
CA PRO A 223 -10.10 8.12 20.81
C PRO A 223 -9.20 9.13 20.09
N GLU A 224 -9.26 9.23 18.76
CA GLU A 224 -8.32 9.98 17.94
C GLU A 224 -8.93 11.33 17.52
N ASP A 225 -8.30 12.43 17.93
CA ASP A 225 -8.79 13.78 17.59
C ASP A 225 -8.54 14.20 16.14
N ASN A 226 -7.57 13.54 15.48
CA ASN A 226 -7.07 13.91 14.15
C ASN A 226 -7.34 12.85 13.06
N ILE A 227 -8.13 11.81 13.37
CA ILE A 227 -8.54 10.77 12.41
C ILE A 227 -10.06 10.74 12.30
N GLU A 228 -10.57 10.71 11.08
CA GLU A 228 -12.01 10.57 10.83
C GLU A 228 -12.29 9.50 9.76
N VAL A 229 -13.51 8.94 9.79
CA VAL A 229 -14.01 8.01 8.77
C VAL A 229 -15.00 8.76 7.88
N LEU A 230 -14.71 8.80 6.58
CA LEU A 230 -15.55 9.40 5.56
C LEU A 230 -16.29 8.31 4.78
N GLU A 231 -17.59 8.30 4.91
CA GLU A 231 -18.49 7.47 4.11
C GLU A 231 -18.66 8.08 2.71
N LEU A 232 -18.27 7.34 1.67
CA LEU A 232 -18.35 7.73 0.27
C LEU A 232 -19.53 7.07 -0.42
N LYS A 233 -20.03 7.69 -1.49
CA LYS A 233 -21.04 7.07 -2.36
C LYS A 233 -20.41 6.00 -3.24
N THR A 234 -20.97 4.80 -3.22
CA THR A 234 -20.53 3.69 -4.09
C THR A 234 -20.75 4.04 -5.56
N LYS A 235 -19.66 4.14 -6.31
CA LYS A 235 -19.63 4.27 -7.77
C LYS A 235 -18.21 4.18 -8.33
N TYR A 236 -18.07 3.96 -9.60
CA TYR A 236 -16.77 3.91 -10.28
C TYR A 236 -16.49 5.22 -11.06
N PRO A 237 -15.28 5.81 -10.96
CA PRO A 237 -14.13 5.42 -10.16
C PRO A 237 -14.00 6.26 -8.86
N GLN A 238 -14.74 5.95 -7.82
CA GLN A 238 -14.73 6.70 -6.54
C GLN A 238 -13.35 6.67 -5.86
N GLY A 239 -12.61 5.53 -5.97
CA GLY A 239 -11.26 5.36 -5.44
C GLY A 239 -10.14 5.97 -6.28
N ALA A 240 -10.43 6.49 -7.47
CA ALA A 240 -9.41 7.19 -8.25
C ALA A 240 -8.88 8.40 -7.47
N GLU A 241 -7.57 8.51 -7.30
CA GLU A 241 -6.89 9.44 -6.39
C GLU A 241 -7.43 10.87 -6.45
N ARG A 242 -7.62 11.43 -7.65
CA ARG A 242 -8.14 12.81 -7.82
C ARG A 242 -9.62 12.93 -7.46
N MET A 243 -10.40 11.88 -7.70
CA MET A 243 -11.82 11.84 -7.35
C MET A 243 -11.97 11.72 -5.84
N LEU A 244 -11.13 10.90 -5.21
CA LEU A 244 -11.09 10.75 -3.76
C LEU A 244 -10.71 12.05 -3.06
N ILE A 245 -9.65 12.75 -3.50
CA ILE A 245 -9.26 14.05 -2.96
C ILE A 245 -10.43 15.04 -3.06
N TYR A 246 -11.09 15.10 -4.21
CA TYR A 246 -12.22 16.00 -4.39
C TYR A 246 -13.40 15.64 -3.48
N ALA A 247 -13.73 14.35 -3.36
CA ALA A 247 -14.81 13.88 -2.49
C ALA A 247 -14.54 14.18 -1.00
N ALA A 248 -13.31 13.96 -0.56
CA ALA A 248 -12.91 14.12 0.83
C ALA A 248 -12.68 15.59 1.23
N THR A 249 -12.03 16.39 0.37
CA THR A 249 -11.55 17.73 0.73
C THR A 249 -12.19 18.87 -0.07
N GLY A 250 -12.86 18.57 -1.17
CA GLY A 250 -13.36 19.58 -2.14
C GLY A 250 -12.27 20.19 -3.02
N ARG A 251 -10.99 19.80 -2.83
CA ARG A 251 -9.87 20.29 -3.62
C ARG A 251 -9.83 19.64 -4.99
N LYS A 252 -9.33 20.36 -5.98
CA LYS A 252 -9.20 19.87 -7.37
C LYS A 252 -7.75 19.67 -7.71
N VAL A 253 -7.42 18.52 -8.26
CA VAL A 253 -6.10 18.16 -8.79
C VAL A 253 -6.23 18.03 -10.30
N ASN A 254 -5.59 18.93 -11.06
CA ASN A 254 -5.58 18.90 -12.52
C ASN A 254 -4.50 17.95 -13.08
N SER A 255 -4.35 17.89 -14.41
CA SER A 255 -3.42 16.95 -15.07
C SER A 255 -1.93 17.24 -14.80
N SER A 256 -1.59 18.48 -14.45
CA SER A 256 -0.20 18.90 -14.17
C SER A 256 0.14 18.90 -12.68
N MET A 257 -0.81 18.64 -11.81
CA MET A 257 -0.65 18.62 -10.34
C MET A 257 -0.49 17.19 -9.82
N LEU A 258 0.31 17.05 -8.77
CA LEU A 258 0.34 15.89 -7.90
C LEU A 258 -0.61 16.09 -6.70
N PRO A 259 -1.06 15.04 -6.01
CA PRO A 259 -1.82 15.16 -4.76
C PRO A 259 -1.18 16.07 -3.71
N ALA A 260 0.15 16.02 -3.58
CA ALA A 260 0.91 16.86 -2.67
C ALA A 260 0.77 18.37 -2.97
N ASP A 261 0.60 18.76 -4.23
CA ASP A 261 0.34 20.16 -4.61
C ASP A 261 -1.03 20.65 -4.12
N ALA A 262 -1.92 19.71 -3.80
CA ALA A 262 -3.21 19.99 -3.15
C ALA A 262 -3.16 19.73 -1.63
N GLY A 263 -2.00 19.58 -1.03
CA GLY A 263 -1.82 19.32 0.40
C GLY A 263 -2.22 17.91 0.84
N CYS A 264 -2.35 16.96 -0.09
CA CYS A 264 -2.86 15.63 0.19
C CYS A 264 -1.82 14.54 -0.11
N ILE A 265 -1.80 13.51 0.73
CA ILE A 265 -1.21 12.20 0.41
C ILE A 265 -2.34 11.18 0.39
N VAL A 266 -2.35 10.30 -0.61
CA VAL A 266 -3.36 9.24 -0.76
C VAL A 266 -2.67 7.90 -0.83
N ASP A 267 -2.98 6.99 0.08
CA ASP A 267 -2.49 5.62 0.05
C ASP A 267 -3.64 4.62 0.25
N ASN A 268 -3.49 3.46 -0.40
CA ASN A 268 -4.44 2.36 -0.31
C ASN A 268 -4.36 1.67 1.07
N ILE A 269 -5.41 0.97 1.46
CA ILE A 269 -5.53 0.21 2.73
C ILE A 269 -4.33 -0.73 2.96
N ASP A 270 -3.99 -1.57 1.98
CA ASP A 270 -2.88 -2.53 2.12
C ASP A 270 -1.52 -1.82 2.16
N THR A 271 -1.34 -0.73 1.39
CA THR A 271 -0.12 0.09 1.46
C THR A 271 0.10 0.65 2.87
N VAL A 272 -0.95 1.17 3.49
CA VAL A 272 -0.89 1.71 4.85
C VAL A 272 -0.63 0.60 5.87
N THR A 273 -1.21 -0.58 5.68
CA THR A 273 -0.93 -1.77 6.49
C THR A 273 0.53 -2.20 6.38
N ALA A 274 1.10 -2.21 5.17
CA ALA A 274 2.51 -2.52 4.95
C ALA A 274 3.45 -1.48 5.59
N ILE A 275 3.10 -0.18 5.59
CA ILE A 275 3.83 0.85 6.34
C ILE A 275 3.90 0.50 7.84
N TYR A 276 2.78 0.08 8.43
CA TYR A 276 2.74 -0.34 9.83
C TYR A 276 3.69 -1.49 10.09
N GLN A 277 3.62 -2.54 9.30
CA GLN A 277 4.47 -3.72 9.43
C GLN A 277 5.96 -3.38 9.28
N ALA A 278 6.32 -2.61 8.25
CA ALA A 278 7.71 -2.20 8.03
C ALA A 278 8.29 -1.36 9.18
N CYS A 279 7.50 -0.51 9.80
CA CYS A 279 7.97 0.33 10.90
C CYS A 279 8.08 -0.44 12.21
N LEU A 280 7.20 -1.42 12.48
CA LEU A 280 7.25 -2.24 13.70
C LEU A 280 8.31 -3.34 13.63
N PHE A 281 8.44 -4.01 12.48
CA PHE A 281 9.24 -5.23 12.38
C PHE A 281 10.46 -5.09 11.48
N TYR A 282 10.66 -3.93 10.83
CA TYR A 282 11.69 -3.76 9.78
C TYR A 282 11.67 -4.92 8.76
N THR A 283 10.47 -5.37 8.42
CA THR A 283 10.25 -6.49 7.50
C THR A 283 9.69 -6.00 6.18
N SER A 284 9.99 -6.72 5.11
CA SER A 284 9.28 -6.58 3.85
C SER A 284 7.94 -7.33 3.91
N ASP A 285 6.97 -6.89 3.13
CA ASP A 285 5.69 -7.58 2.92
C ASP A 285 5.85 -9.02 2.41
N ALA A 286 7.02 -9.32 1.83
CA ALA A 286 7.37 -10.65 1.32
C ALA A 286 7.68 -11.69 2.43
N ALA A 287 7.85 -11.27 3.70
CA ALA A 287 8.20 -12.17 4.80
C ALA A 287 6.99 -12.75 5.54
N ASP A 288 5.78 -12.23 5.30
CA ASP A 288 4.50 -12.66 5.86
C ASP A 288 3.73 -13.56 4.91
#